data_785097a380cbafccc04e65e46a18dece
#
_entry.id   785097a380cbafccc04e65e46a18dece
#
_cell.length_a   1.000
_cell.length_b   1.000
_cell.length_c   1.000
_cell.angle_alpha   90.00
_cell.angle_beta   90.00
_cell.angle_gamma   90.00
#
_symmetry.space_group_name_H-M   'P 1'
#
loop_
_entity.id
_entity.type
_entity.pdbx_description
1 polymer ?
#
loop_
_entity_poly.entity_id
_entity_poly.type
_entity_poly.pdbx_seq_one_letter_code
_entity_poly.pdbx_strand_id
1 'polypeptide(L)' 'DDIIFLIKRYVKDNKIIKEIKIIDNDLEFSYYEKVSLLELEYFKKVFDKLGIELVGLFGNYSFDEYQKNSERLILFGKKL' A
#
# COMPACT_ATOMS: atom_id res chain seq x y z
N ASP A 1 -11.07 0.62 13.96
CA ASP A 1 -10.71 -0.58 13.21
C ASP A 1 -9.49 -0.33 12.34
N ASP A 2 -8.61 -1.32 12.28
CA ASP A 2 -7.38 -1.22 11.52
C ASP A 2 -7.59 -1.66 10.09
N ILE A 3 -6.87 -1.00 9.19
CA ILE A 3 -6.86 -1.37 7.78
C ILE A 3 -5.40 -1.39 7.31
N ILE A 4 -5.04 -2.42 6.55
CA ILE A 4 -3.67 -2.62 6.09
C ILE A 4 -3.67 -2.66 4.57
N PHE A 5 -2.80 -1.84 3.96
CA PHE A 5 -2.56 -1.85 2.52
C PHE A 5 -1.17 -2.41 2.27
N LEU A 6 -1.09 -3.51 1.56
CA LEU A 6 0.16 -4.15 1.17
C LEU A 6 0.32 -3.99 -0.34
N ILE A 7 1.31 -3.23 -0.76
CA ILE A 7 1.53 -2.97 -2.18
C ILE A 7 2.87 -3.58 -2.58
N LYS A 8 2.85 -4.44 -3.58
CA LYS A 8 4.01 -5.09 -4.15
C LYS A 8 4.13 -4.71 -5.62
N ARG A 9 5.33 -4.36 -6.04
CA ARG A 9 5.65 -4.07 -7.44
C ARG A 9 6.51 -5.18 -8.01
N TYR A 10 6.23 -5.56 -9.24
CA TYR A 10 7.09 -6.50 -9.95
C TYR A 10 6.97 -6.29 -11.46
N VAL A 11 7.96 -6.80 -12.20
CA VAL A 11 7.99 -6.72 -13.66
C VAL A 11 7.53 -8.05 -14.23
N LYS A 12 6.58 -7.98 -15.15
CA LYS A 12 6.09 -9.15 -15.89
C LYS A 12 5.81 -8.72 -17.33
N ASP A 13 6.36 -9.45 -18.30
CA ASP A 13 6.18 -9.18 -19.73
C ASP A 13 6.51 -7.72 -20.11
N ASN A 14 7.63 -7.20 -19.58
CA ASN A 14 8.10 -5.83 -19.78
C ASN A 14 7.15 -4.76 -19.25
N LYS A 15 6.24 -5.15 -18.37
CA LYS A 15 5.32 -4.21 -17.71
C LYS A 15 5.56 -4.24 -16.21
N ILE A 16 5.40 -3.10 -15.59
CA ILE A 16 5.44 -3.01 -14.13
C ILE A 16 4.02 -3.23 -13.62
N ILE A 17 3.85 -4.23 -12.78
CA ILE A 17 2.57 -4.61 -12.21
C ILE A 17 2.58 -4.30 -10.73
N LYS A 18 1.52 -3.70 -10.25
CA LYS A 18 1.30 -3.42 -8.85
C LYS A 18 0.21 -4.34 -8.33
N GLU A 19 0.55 -5.14 -7.35
CA GLU A 19 -0.42 -5.95 -6.62
C GLU A 19 -0.77 -5.20 -5.34
N ILE A 20 -2.05 -4.95 -5.13
CA ILE A 20 -2.54 -4.25 -3.95
C ILE A 20 -3.43 -5.20 -3.17
N LYS A 21 -3.07 -5.41 -1.91
CA LYS A 21 -3.82 -6.25 -1.00
C LYS A 21 -4.32 -5.38 0.14
N ILE A 22 -5.61 -5.41 0.38
CA ILE A 22 -6.24 -4.61 1.42
C ILE A 22 -6.85 -5.57 2.44
N ILE A 23 -6.45 -5.41 3.69
CA ILE A 23 -6.98 -6.20 4.79
C ILE A 23 -7.74 -5.27 5.72
N ASP A 24 -9.04 -5.48 5.83
CA ASP A 24 -9.95 -4.70 6.66
C ASP A 24 -10.67 -5.66 7.61
N ASN A 25 -10.21 -5.72 8.85
CA ASN A 25 -10.64 -6.71 9.84
C ASN A 25 -10.38 -8.13 9.31
N ASP A 26 -11.42 -8.95 9.15
CA ASP A 26 -11.30 -10.31 8.63
C ASP A 26 -11.51 -10.41 7.12
N LEU A 27 -11.73 -9.27 6.46
CA LEU A 27 -11.95 -9.21 5.02
C LEU A 27 -10.64 -8.90 4.30
N GLU A 28 -10.39 -9.60 3.21
CA GLU A 28 -9.20 -9.42 2.41
C GLU A 28 -9.58 -9.20 0.96
N PHE A 29 -9.04 -8.14 0.35
CA PHE A 29 -9.27 -7.79 -1.04
C PHE A 29 -7.94 -7.71 -1.76
N SER A 30 -7.89 -8.18 -3.00
CA SER A 30 -6.68 -8.08 -3.82
C SER A 30 -7.05 -7.61 -5.22
N TYR A 31 -6.22 -6.75 -5.79
CA TYR A 31 -6.36 -6.35 -7.18
C TYR A 31 -5.03 -5.89 -7.75
N TYR A 32 -4.97 -5.77 -9.06
CA TYR A 32 -3.77 -5.41 -9.79
C TYR A 32 -3.98 -4.10 -10.53
N GLU A 33 -2.93 -3.29 -10.57
CA GLU A 33 -2.95 -1.99 -11.23
C GLU A 33 -1.68 -1.77 -12.04
N LYS A 34 -1.78 -0.96 -13.10
CA LYS A 34 -0.61 -0.44 -13.78
C LYS A 34 0.01 0.68 -12.93
N VAL A 35 1.33 0.78 -13.00
CA VAL A 35 2.11 1.64 -12.11
C VAL A 35 1.75 3.11 -12.19
N SER A 36 1.62 3.70 -11.01
CA SER A 36 1.69 5.14 -10.80
C SER A 36 3.08 5.48 -10.26
N LEU A 37 3.70 6.53 -10.77
CA LEU A 37 4.99 7.03 -10.28
C LEU A 37 4.89 7.65 -8.89
N LEU A 38 3.70 7.95 -8.43
CA LEU A 38 3.44 8.67 -7.16
C LEU A 38 2.65 7.82 -6.18
N GLU A 39 3.10 6.58 -5.96
CA GLU A 39 2.37 5.62 -5.13
C GLU A 39 2.02 6.12 -3.74
N LEU A 40 3.03 6.58 -3.00
CA LEU A 40 2.80 7.01 -1.62
C LEU A 40 1.86 8.19 -1.54
N GLU A 41 2.06 9.19 -2.40
CA GLU A 41 1.20 10.38 -2.43
C GLU A 41 -0.23 10.01 -2.82
N TYR A 42 -0.38 9.09 -3.76
CA TYR A 42 -1.69 8.59 -4.17
C TYR A 42 -2.42 7.95 -2.99
N PHE A 43 -1.76 7.05 -2.25
CA PHE A 43 -2.39 6.37 -1.12
C PHE A 43 -2.65 7.30 0.06
N LYS A 44 -1.80 8.28 0.28
CA LYS A 44 -2.07 9.31 1.29
C LYS A 44 -3.35 10.08 0.97
N LYS A 45 -3.55 10.44 -0.29
CA LYS A 45 -4.78 11.11 -0.74
C LYS A 45 -6.00 10.21 -0.59
N VAL A 46 -5.88 8.92 -0.93
CA VAL A 46 -6.96 7.95 -0.76
C VAL A 46 -7.32 7.81 0.71
N PHE A 47 -6.32 7.69 1.58
CA PHE A 47 -6.54 7.58 3.03
C PHE A 47 -7.28 8.80 3.56
N ASP A 48 -6.83 9.98 3.19
CA ASP A 48 -7.46 11.23 3.60
C ASP A 48 -8.92 11.30 3.13
N LYS A 49 -9.16 10.93 1.89
CA LYS A 49 -10.48 10.95 1.27
C LYS A 49 -11.44 9.96 1.95
N LEU A 50 -10.93 8.83 2.42
CA LEU A 50 -11.72 7.79 3.07
C LEU A 50 -11.81 7.94 4.59
N GLY A 51 -11.20 8.98 5.15
CA GLY A 51 -11.19 9.17 6.60
C GLY A 51 -10.33 8.17 7.34
N ILE A 52 -9.22 7.76 6.73
CA ILE A 52 -8.27 6.81 7.32
C ILE A 52 -7.02 7.57 7.73
N GLU A 53 -6.63 7.44 8.99
CA GLU A 53 -5.39 8.01 9.49
C GLU A 53 -4.23 7.06 9.21
N LEU A 54 -3.16 7.54 8.59
CA LEU A 54 -1.96 6.76 8.36
C LEU A 54 -1.16 6.70 9.66
N VAL A 55 -1.03 5.50 10.23
CA VAL A 55 -0.36 5.31 11.51
C VAL A 55 0.97 4.56 11.39
N GLY A 56 1.27 3.97 10.26
CA GLY A 56 2.54 3.28 10.02
C GLY A 56 2.85 3.18 8.55
N LEU A 57 4.14 3.25 8.22
CA LEU A 57 4.63 3.22 6.85
C LEU A 57 5.94 2.44 6.80
N PHE A 58 5.95 1.32 6.08
CA PHE A 58 7.10 0.41 6.05
C PHE A 58 7.42 -0.04 4.63
N GLY A 59 8.68 -0.44 4.42
CA GLY A 59 9.18 -0.86 3.10
C GLY A 59 9.31 -2.36 2.91
N ASN A 60 9.10 -3.14 3.96
CA ASN A 60 9.17 -4.61 3.90
C ASN A 60 8.44 -5.23 5.09
N TYR A 61 8.38 -6.56 5.13
CA TYR A 61 7.71 -7.27 6.22
C TYR A 61 8.49 -7.30 7.53
N SER A 62 9.73 -6.81 7.53
CA SER A 62 10.51 -6.63 8.75
C SER A 62 10.25 -5.28 9.41
N PHE A 63 9.34 -4.51 8.86
CA PHE A 63 8.96 -3.18 9.34
C PHE A 63 10.09 -2.16 9.28
N ASP A 64 10.98 -2.30 8.30
CA ASP A 64 11.97 -1.27 8.02
C ASP A 64 11.28 -0.05 7.41
N GLU A 65 11.84 1.12 7.68
CA GLU A 65 11.30 2.37 7.17
C GLU A 65 11.18 2.37 5.64
N TYR A 66 10.07 2.87 5.13
CA TYR A 66 9.85 2.97 3.69
C TYR A 66 10.82 3.97 3.07
N GLN A 67 11.46 3.54 1.98
CA GLN A 67 12.31 4.38 1.14
C GLN A 67 11.90 4.21 -0.32
N LYS A 68 12.37 5.11 -1.15
CA LYS A 68 12.02 5.16 -2.57
C LYS A 68 12.30 3.84 -3.32
N ASN A 69 13.35 3.12 -2.90
CA ASN A 69 13.75 1.84 -3.50
C ASN A 69 13.32 0.63 -2.68
N SER A 70 12.42 0.80 -1.74
CA SER A 70 11.91 -0.30 -0.93
C SER A 70 11.20 -1.34 -1.80
N GLU A 71 11.33 -2.59 -1.41
CA GLU A 71 10.70 -3.72 -2.08
C GLU A 71 9.18 -3.61 -2.11
N ARG A 72 8.62 -3.10 -1.03
CA ARG A 72 7.17 -3.00 -0.84
C ARG A 72 6.81 -1.64 -0.28
N LEU A 73 5.55 -1.34 -0.37
CA LEU A 73 4.95 -0.21 0.32
C LEU A 73 3.86 -0.77 1.21
N ILE A 74 4.05 -0.66 2.51
CA ILE A 74 3.11 -1.17 3.51
C ILE A 74 2.59 0.01 4.32
N LEU A 75 1.27 0.20 4.28
CA LEU A 75 0.63 1.28 5.01
C LEU A 75 -0.34 0.69 6.03
N PHE A 76 -0.20 1.12 7.27
CA PHE A 76 -1.15 0.81 8.32
C PHE A 76 -2.02 2.03 8.54
N GLY A 77 -3.31 1.82 8.46
CA GLY A 77 -4.28 2.89 8.65
C GLY A 77 -5.25 2.57 9.76
N LYS A 78 -5.80 3.62 10.34
CA LYS A 78 -6.86 3.54 11.33
C LYS A 78 -8.07 4.31 10.82
N LYS A 79 -9.20 3.68 10.76
CA LYS A 79 -10.45 4.35 10.35
C LYS A 79 -10.90 5.29 11.46
N LEU A 80 -11.17 6.50 11.08
CA LEU A 80 -11.65 7.53 12.00
C LEU A 80 -13.17 7.48 12.19
#